data_ebb391498efdf879d29c5ed6d0f70f9b
#
_entry.id   ebb391498efdf879d29c5ed6d0f70f9b
#
_cell.length_a   1.000
_cell.length_b   1.000
_cell.length_c   1.000
_cell.angle_alpha   90.00
_cell.angle_beta   90.00
_cell.angle_gamma   90.00
#
_symmetry.space_group_name_H-M   'P 1'
#
loop_
_entity.id
_entity.type
_entity.pdbx_description
1 polymer ?
#
loop_
_entity_poly.entity_id
_entity_poly.type
_entity_poly.pdbx_seq_one_letter_code
_entity_poly.pdbx_strand_id
1 'polypeptide(L)'
;MAIACQGGGSHTAFTAGVLKGLLGSEELAGYEVVGVSGTSGGAICALLAWSALREDDPAAAGRLLEDFWADNSATTPLEQLVNAWVVWAATLENLVVLPAVSPYDNPGSVTALAELRRMLERRVDFGRFAAQADGAGPMLLIGAVDVLSGEFRAFNSRREAITAEMVLASAAIPTLFRSVRVGDGTYWDGLFSQNPPVRELVDTRPDELWVIQINPRRWDGEPTTMAEIADRRNELSGNLSLHQELGFIEKIDQLLAEGRLAADGKYKQIVVRVVELARPRLSRSLGTASKLNRDPAFLRDLIAHGEARAAEFLAALAFEAAWRRGDAKAVLACFADDAELVSAPPFPDQGSLRGRSQIGRFVRQHLTTGLHVDPTRKQVARDRVTWTVTAFRDGAAGGVPVLGRAEAELRDGRVTSLRLGGSS
;
A
#
# COMPACT_ATOMS: atom_id res chain seq x y z
N MET A 1 12.24 7.47 -0.85
CA MET A 1 11.37 6.29 -0.84
C MET A 1 10.42 6.30 -2.03
N ALA A 2 9.84 5.12 -2.40
CA ALA A 2 8.80 5.02 -3.41
C ALA A 2 7.52 4.43 -2.80
N ILE A 3 6.35 4.78 -3.36
CA ILE A 3 5.04 4.31 -2.88
C ILE A 3 4.32 3.54 -3.99
N ALA A 4 3.80 2.36 -3.68
CA ALA A 4 3.09 1.50 -4.61
C ALA A 4 1.66 1.25 -4.12
N CYS A 5 0.64 1.66 -4.91
CA CYS A 5 -0.77 1.67 -4.54
C CYS A 5 -1.53 0.55 -5.26
N GLN A 6 -1.89 -0.53 -4.55
CA GLN A 6 -2.65 -1.63 -5.13
C GLN A 6 -4.06 -1.18 -5.53
N GLY A 7 -4.53 -1.65 -6.68
CA GLY A 7 -5.89 -1.46 -7.14
C GLY A 7 -6.90 -2.36 -6.45
N GLY A 8 -8.15 -1.92 -6.42
CA GLY A 8 -9.22 -2.67 -5.76
C GLY A 8 -10.56 -1.93 -5.71
N GLY A 9 -10.87 -1.12 -6.73
CA GLY A 9 -12.11 -0.35 -6.81
C GLY A 9 -12.31 0.57 -5.59
N SER A 10 -13.51 0.59 -5.04
CA SER A 10 -13.87 1.43 -3.87
C SER A 10 -13.04 1.14 -2.61
N HIS A 11 -12.44 -0.05 -2.49
CA HIS A 11 -11.54 -0.33 -1.36
C HIS A 11 -10.31 0.57 -1.37
N THR A 12 -9.95 1.18 -2.50
CA THR A 12 -8.83 2.13 -2.57
C THR A 12 -9.12 3.50 -1.93
N ALA A 13 -10.34 3.73 -1.42
CA ALA A 13 -10.59 4.80 -0.45
C ALA A 13 -9.73 4.63 0.83
N PHE A 14 -9.41 3.38 1.22
CA PHE A 14 -8.39 3.10 2.22
C PHE A 14 -7.01 3.66 1.81
N THR A 15 -6.59 3.45 0.56
CA THR A 15 -5.34 4.02 0.02
C THR A 15 -5.33 5.54 0.12
N ALA A 16 -6.47 6.19 -0.15
CA ALA A 16 -6.59 7.63 0.01
C ALA A 16 -6.35 8.07 1.45
N GLY A 17 -6.93 7.37 2.43
CA GLY A 17 -6.70 7.63 3.85
C GLY A 17 -5.24 7.41 4.26
N VAL A 18 -4.62 6.33 3.79
CA VAL A 18 -3.18 6.07 4.04
C VAL A 18 -2.31 7.19 3.48
N LEU A 19 -2.50 7.56 2.20
CA LEU A 19 -1.73 8.62 1.57
C LEU A 19 -1.95 9.98 2.24
N LYS A 20 -3.19 10.31 2.62
CA LYS A 20 -3.50 11.53 3.39
C LYS A 20 -2.72 11.56 4.70
N GLY A 21 -2.76 10.48 5.47
CA GLY A 21 -2.04 10.39 6.75
C GLY A 21 -0.53 10.45 6.58
N LEU A 22 0.02 9.78 5.57
CA LEU A 22 1.47 9.77 5.31
C LEU A 22 1.96 11.13 4.81
N LEU A 23 1.36 11.65 3.72
CA LEU A 23 1.84 12.88 3.06
C LEU A 23 1.55 14.15 3.85
N GLY A 24 0.58 14.11 4.76
CA GLY A 24 0.28 15.21 5.68
C GLY A 24 1.09 15.19 6.98
N SER A 25 1.98 14.20 7.18
CA SER A 25 2.72 14.05 8.43
C SER A 25 4.08 14.74 8.41
N GLU A 26 4.49 15.28 9.58
CA GLU A 26 5.83 15.87 9.77
C GLU A 26 6.94 14.81 9.69
N GLU A 27 6.63 13.57 10.04
CA GLU A 27 7.56 12.44 9.98
C GLU A 27 8.04 12.16 8.55
N LEU A 28 7.22 12.50 7.56
CA LEU A 28 7.60 12.36 6.15
C LEU A 28 8.66 13.38 5.70
N ALA A 29 8.84 14.49 6.42
CA ALA A 29 9.83 15.52 6.06
C ALA A 29 11.28 14.97 5.97
N GLY A 30 11.55 13.81 6.59
CA GLY A 30 12.82 13.09 6.48
C GLY A 30 12.96 12.20 5.24
N TYR A 31 11.92 12.10 4.40
CA TYR A 31 11.88 11.22 3.23
C TYR A 31 11.64 12.01 1.95
N GLU A 32 12.42 11.74 0.92
CA GLU A 32 12.15 12.17 -0.44
C GLU A 32 11.31 11.12 -1.16
N VAL A 33 10.14 11.49 -1.69
CA VAL A 33 9.32 10.61 -2.53
C VAL A 33 9.86 10.66 -3.95
N VAL A 34 10.54 9.60 -4.39
CA VAL A 34 11.16 9.51 -5.73
C VAL A 34 10.24 8.92 -6.79
N GLY A 35 9.14 8.28 -6.37
CA GLY A 35 8.16 7.74 -7.30
C GLY A 35 6.91 7.20 -6.61
N VAL A 36 5.82 7.19 -7.38
CA VAL A 36 4.53 6.64 -6.96
C VAL A 36 4.00 5.76 -8.09
N SER A 37 3.43 4.61 -7.78
CA SER A 37 2.78 3.75 -8.76
C SER A 37 1.40 3.33 -8.32
N GLY A 38 0.54 2.99 -9.27
CA GLY A 38 -0.79 2.47 -8.96
C GLY A 38 -1.48 1.79 -10.12
N THR A 39 -2.54 1.06 -9.79
CA THR A 39 -3.41 0.38 -10.75
C THR A 39 -4.86 0.63 -10.36
N SER A 40 -5.76 0.84 -11.32
CA SER A 40 -7.19 1.03 -11.08
C SER A 40 -7.47 2.20 -10.12
N GLY A 41 -8.28 2.00 -9.08
CA GLY A 41 -8.48 3.00 -8.03
C GLY A 41 -7.17 3.39 -7.32
N GLY A 42 -6.18 2.48 -7.24
CA GLY A 42 -4.83 2.80 -6.76
C GLY A 42 -4.08 3.76 -7.70
N ALA A 43 -4.30 3.69 -9.03
CA ALA A 43 -3.72 4.64 -9.98
C ALA A 43 -4.31 6.05 -9.82
N ILE A 44 -5.61 6.14 -9.51
CA ILE A 44 -6.27 7.41 -9.20
C ILE A 44 -5.64 8.02 -7.94
N CYS A 45 -5.51 7.25 -6.87
CA CYS A 45 -4.87 7.72 -5.64
C CYS A 45 -3.41 8.13 -5.89
N ALA A 46 -2.66 7.34 -6.66
CA ALA A 46 -1.28 7.63 -7.03
C ALA A 46 -1.15 8.91 -7.85
N LEU A 47 -2.03 9.14 -8.84
CA LEU A 47 -2.07 10.36 -9.64
C LEU A 47 -2.31 11.61 -8.77
N LEU A 48 -3.32 11.57 -7.88
CA LEU A 48 -3.66 12.70 -7.02
C LEU A 48 -2.53 13.03 -6.03
N ALA A 49 -1.93 12.01 -5.44
CA ALA A 49 -0.75 12.19 -4.59
C ALA A 49 0.45 12.74 -5.38
N TRP A 50 0.71 12.19 -6.56
CA TRP A 50 1.79 12.63 -7.43
C TRP A 50 1.61 14.08 -7.89
N SER A 51 0.38 14.50 -8.22
CA SER A 51 0.12 15.89 -8.63
C SER A 51 0.44 16.88 -7.51
N ALA A 52 0.07 16.57 -6.27
CA ALA A 52 0.41 17.38 -5.10
C ALA A 52 1.93 17.43 -4.84
N LEU A 53 2.61 16.29 -4.96
CA LEU A 53 4.07 16.20 -4.83
C LEU A 53 4.80 17.01 -5.92
N ARG A 54 4.27 17.06 -7.14
CA ARG A 54 4.81 17.85 -8.23
C ARG A 54 4.64 19.36 -8.04
N GLU A 55 3.68 19.76 -7.24
CA GLU A 55 3.42 21.14 -6.85
C GLU A 55 4.13 21.56 -5.56
N ASP A 56 4.95 20.67 -5.00
CA ASP A 56 5.66 20.86 -3.72
C ASP A 56 4.71 21.12 -2.54
N ASP A 57 3.49 20.61 -2.63
CA ASP A 57 2.47 20.65 -1.57
C ASP A 57 1.94 19.23 -1.24
N PRO A 58 2.74 18.37 -0.63
CA PRO A 58 2.32 17.00 -0.31
C PRO A 58 1.07 16.96 0.59
N ALA A 59 0.84 17.98 1.41
CA ALA A 59 -0.34 18.07 2.27
C ALA A 59 -1.64 18.29 1.46
N ALA A 60 -1.55 18.89 0.27
CA ALA A 60 -2.71 19.04 -0.63
C ALA A 60 -3.25 17.69 -1.12
N ALA A 61 -2.41 16.64 -1.15
CA ALA A 61 -2.83 15.30 -1.56
C ALA A 61 -4.06 14.82 -0.76
N GLY A 62 -4.08 15.09 0.55
CA GLY A 62 -5.21 14.71 1.41
C GLY A 62 -6.54 15.29 0.93
N ARG A 63 -6.56 16.60 0.62
CA ARG A 63 -7.76 17.27 0.10
C ARG A 63 -8.19 16.72 -1.26
N LEU A 64 -7.24 16.57 -2.20
CA LEU A 64 -7.52 16.03 -3.53
C LEU A 64 -8.14 14.62 -3.47
N LEU A 65 -7.62 13.78 -2.59
CA LEU A 65 -8.09 12.43 -2.38
C LEU A 65 -9.49 12.40 -1.75
N GLU A 66 -9.73 13.16 -0.69
CA GLU A 66 -11.04 13.23 -0.04
C GLU A 66 -12.11 13.77 -0.98
N ASP A 67 -11.83 14.86 -1.68
CA ASP A 67 -12.77 15.48 -2.64
C ASP A 67 -13.07 14.51 -3.79
N PHE A 68 -12.09 13.75 -4.28
CA PHE A 68 -12.34 12.73 -5.30
C PHE A 68 -13.29 11.64 -4.80
N TRP A 69 -13.05 11.10 -3.62
CA TRP A 69 -13.90 10.02 -3.09
C TRP A 69 -15.27 10.52 -2.66
N ALA A 70 -15.39 11.79 -2.23
CA ALA A 70 -16.68 12.44 -1.98
C ALA A 70 -17.51 12.57 -3.27
N ASP A 71 -16.90 13.05 -4.36
CA ASP A 71 -17.57 13.16 -5.66
C ASP A 71 -17.92 11.77 -6.27
N ASN A 72 -17.07 10.76 -6.01
CA ASN A 72 -17.34 9.40 -6.47
C ASN A 72 -18.43 8.69 -5.66
N SER A 73 -18.85 9.25 -4.52
CA SER A 73 -19.88 8.63 -3.68
C SER A 73 -21.29 8.77 -4.25
N ALA A 74 -22.15 7.80 -3.97
CA ALA A 74 -23.55 7.81 -4.35
C ALA A 74 -24.35 8.68 -3.37
N THR A 75 -24.55 9.96 -3.67
CA THR A 75 -25.15 10.94 -2.74
C THR A 75 -26.64 11.14 -2.97
N THR A 76 -27.13 11.04 -4.20
CA THR A 76 -28.55 11.18 -4.50
C THR A 76 -29.32 9.88 -4.26
N PRO A 77 -30.64 9.93 -3.97
CA PRO A 77 -31.44 8.73 -3.78
C PRO A 77 -31.40 7.75 -4.98
N LEU A 78 -31.33 8.28 -6.21
CA LEU A 78 -31.23 7.46 -7.41
C LEU A 78 -29.86 6.76 -7.49
N GLU A 79 -28.77 7.48 -7.23
CA GLU A 79 -27.42 6.89 -7.19
C GLU A 79 -27.30 5.82 -6.11
N GLN A 80 -27.88 6.04 -4.93
CA GLN A 80 -27.91 5.07 -3.85
C GLN A 80 -28.66 3.80 -4.23
N LEU A 81 -29.81 3.94 -4.91
CA LEU A 81 -30.57 2.81 -5.43
C LEU A 81 -29.76 2.03 -6.48
N VAL A 82 -29.13 2.73 -7.43
CA VAL A 82 -28.28 2.10 -8.47
C VAL A 82 -27.08 1.42 -7.80
N ASN A 83 -26.43 2.07 -6.84
CA ASN A 83 -25.30 1.50 -6.10
C ASN A 83 -25.71 0.22 -5.36
N ALA A 84 -26.83 0.25 -4.64
CA ALA A 84 -27.33 -0.93 -3.93
C ALA A 84 -27.62 -2.08 -4.89
N TRP A 85 -28.23 -1.78 -6.07
CA TRP A 85 -28.49 -2.77 -7.10
C TRP A 85 -27.20 -3.37 -7.69
N VAL A 86 -26.19 -2.54 -7.99
CA VAL A 86 -24.90 -2.98 -8.52
C VAL A 86 -24.19 -3.91 -7.53
N VAL A 87 -24.13 -3.52 -6.25
CA VAL A 87 -23.49 -4.35 -5.21
C VAL A 87 -24.25 -5.68 -5.01
N TRP A 88 -25.57 -5.62 -5.02
CA TRP A 88 -26.41 -6.81 -4.93
C TRP A 88 -26.21 -7.75 -6.14
N ALA A 89 -26.23 -7.21 -7.36
CA ALA A 89 -26.00 -7.98 -8.59
C ALA A 89 -24.60 -8.65 -8.57
N ALA A 90 -23.56 -7.89 -8.22
CA ALA A 90 -22.21 -8.42 -8.09
C ALA A 90 -22.07 -9.51 -6.99
N THR A 91 -22.89 -9.44 -5.94
CA THR A 91 -22.95 -10.49 -4.93
C THR A 91 -23.59 -11.77 -5.49
N LEU A 92 -24.64 -11.63 -6.31
CA LEU A 92 -25.31 -12.75 -6.95
C LEU A 92 -24.49 -13.42 -8.06
N GLU A 93 -23.69 -12.66 -8.81
CA GLU A 93 -22.79 -13.24 -9.84
C GLU A 93 -21.86 -14.32 -9.29
N ASN A 94 -21.48 -14.20 -8.02
CA ASN A 94 -20.68 -15.22 -7.34
C ASN A 94 -21.48 -16.50 -6.98
N LEU A 95 -22.81 -16.45 -7.05
CA LEU A 95 -23.70 -17.55 -6.63
C LEU A 95 -24.49 -18.16 -7.80
N VAL A 96 -24.82 -17.36 -8.80
CA VAL A 96 -25.67 -17.74 -9.94
C VAL A 96 -25.14 -17.08 -11.22
N VAL A 97 -25.19 -17.80 -12.33
CA VAL A 97 -24.88 -17.24 -13.64
C VAL A 97 -26.00 -16.28 -14.05
N LEU A 98 -25.75 -14.98 -13.89
CA LEU A 98 -26.68 -13.95 -14.38
C LEU A 98 -26.39 -13.66 -15.87
N PRO A 99 -27.41 -13.30 -16.65
CA PRO A 99 -27.21 -12.80 -18.01
C PRO A 99 -26.35 -11.53 -17.97
N ALA A 100 -25.11 -11.61 -18.44
CA ALA A 100 -24.20 -10.46 -18.52
C ALA A 100 -24.53 -9.62 -19.76
N VAL A 101 -24.69 -8.31 -19.59
CA VAL A 101 -24.79 -7.35 -20.69
C VAL A 101 -23.40 -6.82 -21.00
N SER A 102 -22.98 -6.94 -22.26
CA SER A 102 -21.69 -6.39 -22.68
C SER A 102 -21.61 -4.88 -22.39
N PRO A 103 -20.49 -4.38 -21.85
CA PRO A 103 -20.30 -2.93 -21.67
C PRO A 103 -20.37 -2.16 -23.00
N TYR A 104 -20.25 -2.83 -24.14
CA TYR A 104 -20.42 -2.25 -25.48
C TYR A 104 -21.90 -2.02 -25.82
N ASP A 105 -22.79 -2.77 -25.20
CA ASP A 105 -24.25 -2.65 -25.39
C ASP A 105 -24.91 -1.82 -24.25
N ASN A 106 -24.10 -1.42 -23.22
CA ASN A 106 -24.57 -0.64 -22.08
C ASN A 106 -24.15 0.84 -22.20
N PRO A 107 -25.10 1.78 -22.47
CA PRO A 107 -24.78 3.22 -22.53
C PRO A 107 -24.22 3.78 -21.23
N GLY A 108 -24.59 3.20 -20.08
CA GLY A 108 -24.09 3.60 -18.76
C GLY A 108 -22.57 3.45 -18.62
N SER A 109 -21.97 2.50 -19.33
CA SER A 109 -20.52 2.31 -19.36
C SER A 109 -19.79 3.57 -19.90
N VAL A 110 -20.29 4.15 -20.97
CA VAL A 110 -19.69 5.36 -21.58
C VAL A 110 -19.87 6.57 -20.68
N THR A 111 -21.07 6.73 -20.10
CA THR A 111 -21.38 7.83 -19.19
C THR A 111 -20.51 7.80 -17.94
N ALA A 112 -20.32 6.61 -17.36
CA ALA A 112 -19.51 6.44 -16.16
C ALA A 112 -18.01 6.76 -16.40
N LEU A 113 -17.44 6.34 -17.55
CA LEU A 113 -16.06 6.73 -17.91
C LEU A 113 -15.93 8.23 -18.17
N ALA A 114 -16.92 8.86 -18.80
CA ALA A 114 -16.93 10.30 -19.02
C ALA A 114 -17.05 11.09 -17.70
N GLU A 115 -17.80 10.57 -16.73
CA GLU A 115 -17.88 11.18 -15.40
C GLU A 115 -16.56 11.03 -14.64
N LEU A 116 -15.95 9.84 -14.66
CA LEU A 116 -14.64 9.61 -14.05
C LEU A 116 -13.59 10.55 -14.65
N ARG A 117 -13.58 10.73 -15.98
CA ARG A 117 -12.73 11.71 -16.65
C ARG A 117 -12.92 13.10 -16.06
N ARG A 118 -14.17 13.59 -16.00
CA ARG A 118 -14.48 14.92 -15.46
C ARG A 118 -14.03 15.10 -14.01
N MET A 119 -14.17 14.06 -13.19
CA MET A 119 -13.70 14.09 -11.81
C MET A 119 -12.18 14.23 -11.73
N LEU A 120 -11.42 13.60 -12.63
CA LEU A 120 -9.96 13.72 -12.70
C LEU A 120 -9.53 15.10 -13.22
N GLU A 121 -10.13 15.56 -14.31
CA GLU A 121 -9.80 16.85 -14.97
C GLU A 121 -10.13 18.07 -14.11
N ARG A 122 -11.09 17.97 -13.19
CA ARG A 122 -11.37 19.02 -12.19
C ARG A 122 -10.24 19.15 -11.14
N ARG A 123 -9.41 18.14 -10.93
CA ARG A 123 -8.41 18.07 -9.86
C ARG A 123 -6.98 18.11 -10.35
N VAL A 124 -6.75 17.68 -11.56
CA VAL A 124 -5.42 17.55 -12.15
C VAL A 124 -5.35 18.30 -13.46
N ASP A 125 -4.49 19.29 -13.53
CA ASP A 125 -4.17 19.99 -14.77
C ASP A 125 -3.16 19.16 -15.60
N PHE A 126 -3.69 18.24 -16.40
CA PHE A 126 -2.88 17.40 -17.27
C PHE A 126 -2.05 18.19 -18.28
N GLY A 127 -2.53 19.37 -18.74
CA GLY A 127 -1.82 20.24 -19.66
C GLY A 127 -0.56 20.82 -19.05
N ARG A 128 -0.63 21.25 -17.79
CA ARG A 128 0.52 21.75 -17.03
C ARG A 128 1.60 20.68 -16.85
N PHE A 129 1.22 19.47 -16.50
CA PHE A 129 2.18 18.38 -16.33
C PHE A 129 2.77 17.90 -17.66
N ALA A 130 2.02 17.97 -18.77
CA ALA A 130 2.56 17.71 -20.10
C ALA A 130 3.64 18.73 -20.50
N ALA A 131 3.43 20.02 -20.16
CA ALA A 131 4.41 21.07 -20.41
C ALA A 131 5.68 20.96 -19.53
N GLN A 132 5.60 20.26 -18.40
CA GLN A 132 6.68 20.03 -17.44
C GLN A 132 7.30 18.62 -17.56
N ALA A 133 7.23 17.98 -18.71
CA ALA A 133 7.80 16.65 -18.96
C ALA A 133 9.35 16.69 -19.02
N ASP A 134 9.97 17.30 -18.03
CA ASP A 134 11.42 17.48 -17.88
C ASP A 134 12.14 16.35 -17.13
N GLY A 135 11.37 15.35 -16.69
CA GLY A 135 11.86 14.23 -15.86
C GLY A 135 12.18 14.60 -14.42
N ALA A 136 11.97 15.86 -14.00
CA ALA A 136 12.18 16.31 -12.62
C ALA A 136 11.06 15.84 -11.69
N GLY A 137 11.36 15.72 -10.40
CA GLY A 137 10.42 15.29 -9.36
C GLY A 137 10.11 13.79 -9.36
N PRO A 138 9.08 13.37 -8.58
CA PRO A 138 8.74 11.97 -8.45
C PRO A 138 8.20 11.37 -9.75
N MET A 139 8.56 10.10 -10.02
CA MET A 139 8.02 9.34 -11.15
C MET A 139 6.59 8.88 -10.82
N LEU A 140 5.68 8.93 -11.80
CA LEU A 140 4.38 8.27 -11.73
C LEU A 140 4.35 7.10 -12.69
N LEU A 141 3.86 5.93 -12.20
CA LEU A 141 3.58 4.75 -13.01
C LEU A 141 2.11 4.35 -12.88
N ILE A 142 1.46 4.12 -14.00
CA ILE A 142 0.05 3.69 -14.08
C ILE A 142 -0.01 2.36 -14.82
N GLY A 143 -0.45 1.30 -14.13
CA GLY A 143 -0.53 -0.05 -14.67
C GLY A 143 -1.78 -0.28 -15.52
N ALA A 144 -1.61 -0.87 -16.71
CA ALA A 144 -2.68 -1.30 -17.60
C ALA A 144 -2.26 -2.58 -18.36
N VAL A 145 -3.20 -3.22 -19.05
CA VAL A 145 -2.92 -4.34 -19.95
C VAL A 145 -3.43 -4.03 -21.35
N ASP A 146 -2.58 -4.23 -22.36
CA ASP A 146 -3.02 -4.15 -23.75
C ASP A 146 -3.87 -5.36 -24.10
N VAL A 147 -5.10 -5.11 -24.57
CA VAL A 147 -6.10 -6.15 -24.79
C VAL A 147 -5.74 -7.04 -25.98
N LEU A 148 -5.05 -6.47 -26.98
CA LEU A 148 -4.79 -7.15 -28.24
C LEU A 148 -3.50 -7.95 -28.21
N SER A 149 -2.44 -7.41 -27.59
CA SER A 149 -1.14 -8.09 -27.47
C SER A 149 -1.01 -8.92 -26.20
N GLY A 150 -1.78 -8.61 -25.13
CA GLY A 150 -1.60 -9.16 -23.80
C GLY A 150 -0.39 -8.59 -23.05
N GLU A 151 0.28 -7.60 -23.62
CA GLU A 151 1.45 -6.98 -22.98
C GLU A 151 1.08 -6.11 -21.78
N PHE A 152 1.91 -6.18 -20.74
CA PHE A 152 1.78 -5.33 -19.56
C PHE A 152 2.34 -3.94 -19.88
N ARG A 153 1.54 -2.92 -19.60
CA ARG A 153 1.90 -1.53 -19.83
C ARG A 153 1.95 -0.76 -18.51
N ALA A 154 3.09 -0.17 -18.20
CA ALA A 154 3.19 0.88 -17.19
C ALA A 154 3.39 2.22 -17.90
N PHE A 155 2.36 3.07 -17.91
CA PHE A 155 2.49 4.45 -18.39
C PHE A 155 3.40 5.21 -17.42
N ASN A 156 4.45 5.83 -17.93
CA ASN A 156 5.56 6.36 -17.14
C ASN A 156 5.75 7.85 -17.38
N SER A 157 5.54 8.68 -16.37
CA SER A 157 5.65 10.14 -16.43
C SER A 157 7.03 10.67 -16.86
N ARG A 158 8.08 9.85 -16.75
CA ARG A 158 9.42 10.20 -17.24
C ARG A 158 9.62 9.94 -18.74
N ARG A 159 8.72 9.21 -19.38
CA ARG A 159 8.81 8.81 -20.79
C ARG A 159 7.74 9.45 -21.66
N GLU A 160 6.61 9.79 -21.06
CA GLU A 160 5.43 10.30 -21.75
C GLU A 160 4.60 11.21 -20.85
N ALA A 161 3.88 12.15 -21.45
CA ALA A 161 2.95 13.00 -20.72
C ALA A 161 1.78 12.16 -20.22
N ILE A 162 1.52 12.23 -18.92
CA ILE A 162 0.38 11.51 -18.31
C ILE A 162 -0.92 12.21 -18.72
N THR A 163 -1.91 11.42 -19.15
CA THR A 163 -3.23 11.88 -19.57
C THR A 163 -4.35 11.21 -18.77
N ALA A 164 -5.52 11.80 -18.80
CA ALA A 164 -6.70 11.21 -18.17
C ALA A 164 -7.02 9.82 -18.78
N GLU A 165 -6.83 9.64 -20.10
CA GLU A 165 -7.04 8.37 -20.79
C GLU A 165 -6.20 7.23 -20.20
N MET A 166 -4.96 7.49 -19.80
CA MET A 166 -4.08 6.47 -19.20
C MET A 166 -4.65 5.99 -17.85
N VAL A 167 -5.19 6.91 -17.06
CA VAL A 167 -5.85 6.56 -15.78
C VAL A 167 -7.16 5.81 -16.01
N LEU A 168 -7.96 6.25 -17.00
CA LEU A 168 -9.18 5.56 -17.39
C LEU A 168 -8.89 4.15 -17.92
N ALA A 169 -7.82 3.97 -18.70
CA ALA A 169 -7.35 2.68 -19.17
C ALA A 169 -7.02 1.74 -18.00
N SER A 170 -6.30 2.27 -16.99
CA SER A 170 -5.98 1.54 -15.76
C SER A 170 -7.20 1.16 -14.93
N ALA A 171 -8.32 1.87 -15.05
CA ALA A 171 -9.56 1.64 -14.31
C ALA A 171 -10.66 0.96 -15.15
N ALA A 172 -10.39 0.59 -16.39
CA ALA A 172 -11.35 0.00 -17.32
C ALA A 172 -11.53 -1.50 -17.05
N ILE A 173 -12.29 -1.85 -16.01
CA ILE A 173 -12.65 -3.24 -15.69
C ILE A 173 -13.49 -3.82 -16.83
N PRO A 174 -13.11 -4.94 -17.46
CA PRO A 174 -13.73 -5.48 -18.69
C PRO A 174 -15.22 -5.77 -18.62
N THR A 175 -15.72 -6.14 -17.44
CA THR A 175 -17.14 -6.45 -17.22
C THR A 175 -18.01 -5.20 -17.02
N LEU A 176 -17.41 -4.05 -16.75
CA LEU A 176 -18.09 -2.80 -16.44
C LEU A 176 -17.87 -1.73 -17.51
N PHE A 177 -16.68 -1.69 -18.10
CA PHE A 177 -16.28 -0.64 -19.03
C PHE A 177 -15.75 -1.20 -20.34
N ARG A 178 -15.95 -0.42 -21.40
CA ARG A 178 -15.25 -0.66 -22.67
C ARG A 178 -13.76 -0.47 -22.47
N SER A 179 -12.97 -1.09 -23.34
CA SER A 179 -11.54 -0.80 -23.41
C SER A 179 -11.29 0.67 -23.74
N VAL A 180 -10.20 1.23 -23.23
CA VAL A 180 -9.80 2.62 -23.45
C VAL A 180 -8.63 2.65 -24.43
N ARG A 181 -8.72 3.53 -25.43
CA ARG A 181 -7.63 3.76 -26.38
C ARG A 181 -6.65 4.80 -25.83
N VAL A 182 -5.35 4.48 -25.89
CA VAL A 182 -4.25 5.40 -25.58
C VAL A 182 -3.20 5.25 -26.67
N GLY A 183 -3.01 6.29 -27.49
CA GLY A 183 -2.20 6.17 -28.71
C GLY A 183 -2.73 5.07 -29.63
N ASP A 184 -1.86 4.16 -30.04
CA ASP A 184 -2.21 3.03 -30.90
C ASP A 184 -2.71 1.79 -30.13
N GLY A 185 -2.59 1.78 -28.79
CA GLY A 185 -2.97 0.64 -27.95
C GLY A 185 -4.41 0.71 -27.46
N THR A 186 -4.94 -0.45 -27.07
CA THR A 186 -6.29 -0.63 -26.53
C THR A 186 -6.18 -1.35 -25.18
N TYR A 187 -6.63 -0.71 -24.09
CA TYR A 187 -6.26 -1.13 -22.74
C TYR A 187 -7.46 -1.46 -21.86
N TRP A 188 -7.26 -2.42 -20.98
CA TRP A 188 -8.07 -2.72 -19.81
C TRP A 188 -7.30 -2.47 -18.53
N ASP A 189 -8.03 -2.57 -17.40
CA ASP A 189 -7.52 -2.45 -16.04
C ASP A 189 -6.27 -3.32 -15.83
N GLY A 190 -5.25 -2.73 -15.24
CA GLY A 190 -3.99 -3.40 -14.92
C GLY A 190 -4.10 -4.48 -13.84
N LEU A 191 -5.30 -4.70 -13.26
CA LEU A 191 -5.57 -5.81 -12.32
C LEU A 191 -5.12 -7.17 -12.89
N PHE A 192 -5.19 -7.33 -14.21
CA PHE A 192 -4.81 -8.56 -14.92
C PHE A 192 -3.32 -8.63 -15.30
N SER A 193 -2.54 -7.60 -14.95
CA SER A 193 -1.11 -7.50 -15.30
C SER A 193 -0.25 -7.18 -14.07
N GLN A 194 -0.08 -5.90 -13.77
CA GLN A 194 0.71 -5.39 -12.66
C GLN A 194 -0.18 -4.59 -11.69
N ASN A 195 -0.34 -5.10 -10.49
CA ASN A 195 -1.25 -4.49 -9.51
C ASN A 195 -0.58 -4.28 -8.15
N PRO A 196 0.15 -3.17 -7.96
CA PRO A 196 0.56 -2.12 -8.91
C PRO A 196 1.87 -2.45 -9.65
N PRO A 197 2.32 -1.65 -10.67
CA PRO A 197 3.65 -1.80 -11.26
C PRO A 197 4.72 -1.39 -10.24
N VAL A 198 5.60 -2.32 -9.90
CA VAL A 198 6.70 -2.13 -8.95
C VAL A 198 8.06 -2.18 -9.65
N ARG A 199 8.18 -3.03 -10.68
CA ARG A 199 9.43 -3.29 -11.38
C ARG A 199 10.14 -2.01 -11.85
N GLU A 200 9.43 -1.15 -12.59
CA GLU A 200 9.97 0.12 -13.08
C GLU A 200 10.11 1.17 -11.98
N LEU A 201 9.35 1.02 -10.88
CA LEU A 201 9.48 1.92 -9.73
C LEU A 201 10.84 1.75 -9.04
N VAL A 202 11.40 0.54 -9.05
CA VAL A 202 12.75 0.23 -8.53
C VAL A 202 13.84 0.97 -9.31
N ASP A 203 13.61 1.31 -10.58
CA ASP A 203 14.56 2.09 -11.40
C ASP A 203 14.81 3.50 -10.83
N THR A 204 13.92 4.02 -9.97
CA THR A 204 14.14 5.28 -9.23
C THR A 204 15.15 5.12 -8.09
N ARG A 205 15.59 3.91 -7.79
CA ARG A 205 16.56 3.53 -6.74
C ARG A 205 16.15 4.02 -5.33
N PRO A 206 14.92 3.73 -4.89
CA PRO A 206 14.48 4.12 -3.56
C PRO A 206 15.25 3.31 -2.49
N ASP A 207 15.47 3.90 -1.31
CA ASP A 207 15.96 3.16 -0.14
C ASP A 207 14.85 2.29 0.45
N GLU A 208 13.62 2.77 0.36
CA GLU A 208 12.44 2.08 0.86
C GLU A 208 11.32 2.06 -0.18
N LEU A 209 10.65 0.93 -0.28
CA LEU A 209 9.41 0.75 -1.06
C LEU A 209 8.25 0.54 -0.09
N TRP A 210 7.31 1.48 -0.07
CA TRP A 210 6.10 1.41 0.75
C TRP A 210 4.93 0.96 -0.11
N VAL A 211 4.37 -0.19 0.21
CA VAL A 211 3.25 -0.81 -0.53
C VAL A 211 1.97 -0.63 0.25
N ILE A 212 0.97 0.01 -0.34
CA ILE A 212 -0.38 0.06 0.20
C ILE A 212 -1.17 -1.07 -0.44
N GLN A 213 -1.43 -2.12 0.34
CA GLN A 213 -2.02 -3.37 -0.11
C GLN A 213 -3.49 -3.44 0.27
N ILE A 214 -4.36 -3.64 -0.72
CA ILE A 214 -5.81 -3.70 -0.58
C ILE A 214 -6.30 -5.13 -0.36
N ASN A 215 -5.75 -6.08 -1.11
CA ASN A 215 -6.15 -7.48 -0.97
C ASN A 215 -5.35 -8.14 0.17
N PRO A 216 -6.00 -8.69 1.20
CA PRO A 216 -5.29 -9.28 2.32
C PRO A 216 -4.45 -10.49 1.92
N ARG A 217 -3.27 -10.60 2.51
CA ARG A 217 -2.38 -11.73 2.28
C ARG A 217 -2.86 -12.98 3.01
N ARG A 218 -3.37 -12.82 4.23
CA ARG A 218 -3.79 -13.94 5.10
C ARG A 218 -5.29 -13.91 5.35
N TRP A 219 -5.86 -15.09 5.52
CA TRP A 219 -7.20 -15.33 6.04
C TRP A 219 -7.11 -16.06 7.38
N ASP A 220 -8.09 -15.83 8.24
CA ASP A 220 -8.11 -16.41 9.60
C ASP A 220 -8.69 -17.84 9.64
N GLY A 221 -9.13 -18.39 8.50
CA GLY A 221 -9.67 -19.73 8.37
C GLY A 221 -9.79 -20.18 6.92
N GLU A 222 -10.17 -21.42 6.70
CA GLU A 222 -10.46 -21.96 5.38
C GLU A 222 -11.79 -21.37 4.86
N PRO A 223 -11.83 -20.82 3.61
CA PRO A 223 -13.09 -20.39 3.01
C PRO A 223 -13.96 -21.59 2.68
N THR A 224 -15.17 -21.64 3.24
CA THR A 224 -16.06 -22.81 3.15
C THR A 224 -17.31 -22.55 2.34
N THR A 225 -17.73 -21.29 2.20
CA THR A 225 -18.87 -20.90 1.37
C THR A 225 -18.42 -20.50 -0.04
N MET A 226 -19.31 -20.64 -1.03
CA MET A 226 -19.01 -20.22 -2.41
C MET A 226 -18.62 -18.75 -2.50
N ALA A 227 -19.24 -17.87 -1.70
CA ALA A 227 -18.90 -16.46 -1.62
C ALA A 227 -17.48 -16.25 -1.08
N GLU A 228 -17.12 -16.89 0.03
CA GLU A 228 -15.76 -16.81 0.59
C GLU A 228 -14.71 -17.36 -0.36
N ILE A 229 -15.00 -18.48 -1.06
CA ILE A 229 -14.12 -19.07 -2.06
C ILE A 229 -13.90 -18.09 -3.23
N ALA A 230 -14.98 -17.46 -3.73
CA ALA A 230 -14.90 -16.48 -4.79
C ALA A 230 -14.10 -15.24 -4.37
N ASP A 231 -14.35 -14.71 -3.18
CA ASP A 231 -13.63 -13.59 -2.60
C ASP A 231 -12.14 -13.90 -2.46
N ARG A 232 -11.81 -15.05 -1.86
CA ARG A 232 -10.42 -15.46 -1.68
C ARG A 232 -9.69 -15.66 -3.00
N ARG A 233 -10.34 -16.26 -3.98
CA ARG A 233 -9.78 -16.44 -5.33
C ARG A 233 -9.49 -15.10 -6.00
N ASN A 234 -10.39 -14.13 -5.88
CA ASN A 234 -10.20 -12.77 -6.39
C ASN A 234 -9.00 -12.07 -5.72
N GLU A 235 -8.85 -12.19 -4.41
CA GLU A 235 -7.72 -11.62 -3.66
C GLU A 235 -6.39 -12.25 -4.03
N LEU A 236 -6.34 -13.59 -4.14
CA LEU A 236 -5.13 -14.31 -4.55
C LEU A 236 -4.70 -13.90 -5.96
N SER A 237 -5.66 -13.78 -6.89
CA SER A 237 -5.40 -13.31 -8.24
C SER A 237 -4.89 -11.87 -8.25
N GLY A 238 -5.53 -10.98 -7.48
CA GLY A 238 -5.13 -9.57 -7.39
C GLY A 238 -3.78 -9.34 -6.69
N ASN A 239 -3.30 -10.32 -5.91
CA ASN A 239 -2.00 -10.26 -5.23
C ASN A 239 -0.87 -10.91 -6.04
N LEU A 240 -1.18 -11.68 -7.08
CA LEU A 240 -0.20 -12.54 -7.75
C LEU A 240 1.00 -11.75 -8.28
N SER A 241 0.76 -10.72 -9.09
CA SER A 241 1.83 -9.91 -9.67
C SER A 241 2.63 -9.16 -8.60
N LEU A 242 1.95 -8.56 -7.62
CA LEU A 242 2.61 -7.86 -6.52
C LEU A 242 3.56 -8.78 -5.77
N HIS A 243 3.12 -9.97 -5.38
CA HIS A 243 3.96 -10.91 -4.64
C HIS A 243 5.15 -11.42 -5.46
N GLN A 244 4.97 -11.61 -6.78
CA GLN A 244 6.07 -11.98 -7.67
C GLN A 244 7.12 -10.86 -7.77
N GLU A 245 6.70 -9.61 -7.93
CA GLU A 245 7.61 -8.47 -8.01
C GLU A 245 8.34 -8.22 -6.67
N LEU A 246 7.63 -8.29 -5.54
CA LEU A 246 8.27 -8.20 -4.22
C LEU A 246 9.23 -9.36 -3.95
N GLY A 247 8.87 -10.57 -4.34
CA GLY A 247 9.75 -11.74 -4.24
C GLY A 247 11.03 -11.60 -5.07
N PHE A 248 10.95 -10.87 -6.19
CA PHE A 248 12.11 -10.56 -6.99
C PHE A 248 13.05 -9.56 -6.29
N ILE A 249 12.50 -8.53 -5.66
CA ILE A 249 13.27 -7.58 -4.83
C ILE A 249 13.96 -8.34 -3.67
N GLU A 250 13.22 -9.17 -2.94
CA GLU A 250 13.79 -10.00 -1.85
C GLU A 250 14.94 -10.88 -2.35
N LYS A 251 14.82 -11.44 -3.55
CA LYS A 251 15.89 -12.28 -4.12
C LYS A 251 17.13 -11.47 -4.46
N ILE A 252 16.98 -10.27 -5.00
CA ILE A 252 18.09 -9.35 -5.27
C ILE A 252 18.76 -8.94 -3.94
N ASP A 253 17.99 -8.57 -2.94
CA ASP A 253 18.49 -8.20 -1.61
C ASP A 253 19.29 -9.34 -0.96
N GLN A 254 18.78 -10.58 -1.09
CA GLN A 254 19.51 -11.77 -0.63
C GLN A 254 20.86 -11.94 -1.35
N LEU A 255 20.88 -11.80 -2.68
CA LEU A 255 22.13 -11.95 -3.45
C LEU A 255 23.16 -10.86 -3.13
N LEU A 256 22.70 -9.64 -2.86
CA LEU A 256 23.55 -8.53 -2.39
C LEU A 256 24.13 -8.84 -1.00
N ALA A 257 23.31 -9.31 -0.07
CA ALA A 257 23.74 -9.68 1.29
C ALA A 257 24.72 -10.85 1.30
N GLU A 258 24.58 -11.82 0.39
CA GLU A 258 25.49 -12.95 0.21
C GLU A 258 26.78 -12.57 -0.56
N GLY A 259 26.92 -11.32 -1.02
CA GLY A 259 28.07 -10.88 -1.83
C GLY A 259 28.12 -11.52 -3.22
N ARG A 260 27.05 -12.17 -3.69
CA ARG A 260 26.92 -12.81 -5.01
C ARG A 260 26.54 -11.84 -6.11
N LEU A 261 26.01 -10.69 -5.72
CA LEU A 261 25.72 -9.55 -6.59
C LEU A 261 26.46 -8.34 -6.05
N ALA A 262 27.17 -7.62 -6.92
CA ALA A 262 27.89 -6.42 -6.52
C ALA A 262 26.92 -5.23 -6.36
N ALA A 263 27.07 -4.48 -5.29
CA ALA A 263 26.41 -3.18 -5.13
C ALA A 263 27.19 -2.12 -5.93
N ASP A 264 27.18 -2.24 -7.27
CA ASP A 264 27.96 -1.42 -8.22
C ASP A 264 27.25 -0.12 -8.65
N GLY A 265 26.25 0.29 -7.87
CA GLY A 265 25.42 1.44 -8.19
C GLY A 265 24.20 1.12 -9.07
N LYS A 266 24.12 -0.06 -9.69
CA LYS A 266 22.93 -0.53 -10.41
C LYS A 266 21.95 -1.24 -9.48
N TYR A 267 22.46 -2.00 -8.52
CA TYR A 267 21.67 -2.74 -7.54
C TYR A 267 21.98 -2.22 -6.13
N LYS A 268 20.95 -2.05 -5.32
CA LYS A 268 21.04 -1.76 -3.88
C LYS A 268 19.92 -2.48 -3.15
N GLN A 269 20.09 -2.68 -1.86
CA GLN A 269 19.01 -3.20 -1.01
C GLN A 269 17.86 -2.20 -0.93
N ILE A 270 16.63 -2.72 -0.95
CA ILE A 270 15.40 -1.93 -0.85
C ILE A 270 14.57 -2.48 0.30
N VAL A 271 14.38 -1.69 1.34
CA VAL A 271 13.51 -2.07 2.45
C VAL A 271 12.05 -2.01 2.00
N VAL A 272 11.40 -3.16 1.92
CA VAL A 272 9.98 -3.24 1.57
C VAL A 272 9.14 -3.11 2.84
N ARG A 273 8.18 -2.19 2.84
CA ARG A 273 7.22 -1.98 3.92
C ARG A 273 5.80 -2.05 3.38
N VAL A 274 4.91 -2.76 4.06
CA VAL A 274 3.54 -2.98 3.60
C VAL A 274 2.56 -2.41 4.60
N VAL A 275 1.64 -1.55 4.13
CA VAL A 275 0.45 -1.10 4.85
C VAL A 275 -0.74 -1.83 4.25
N GLU A 276 -1.31 -2.77 4.98
CA GLU A 276 -2.37 -3.66 4.49
C GLU A 276 -3.73 -3.26 5.01
N LEU A 277 -4.74 -3.30 4.12
CA LEU A 277 -6.16 -3.21 4.51
C LEU A 277 -6.54 -4.46 5.30
N ALA A 278 -6.55 -4.34 6.63
CA ALA A 278 -6.91 -5.43 7.52
C ALA A 278 -8.42 -5.50 7.76
N ARG A 279 -8.95 -6.72 7.89
CA ARG A 279 -10.38 -7.02 7.92
C ARG A 279 -11.15 -7.04 9.27
N PRO A 280 -10.64 -6.76 10.47
CA PRO A 280 -11.29 -7.31 11.68
C PRO A 280 -12.64 -6.73 12.07
N ARG A 281 -12.95 -5.47 11.73
CA ARG A 281 -14.24 -4.84 12.04
C ARG A 281 -15.15 -4.62 10.83
N LEU A 282 -14.56 -4.56 9.64
CA LEU A 282 -15.23 -4.38 8.36
C LEU A 282 -15.48 -5.73 7.64
N SER A 283 -15.06 -6.85 8.19
CA SER A 283 -14.88 -8.15 7.51
C SER A 283 -16.12 -8.73 6.84
N ARG A 284 -17.32 -8.40 7.31
CA ARG A 284 -18.56 -8.86 6.66
C ARG A 284 -18.95 -8.06 5.43
N SER A 285 -18.31 -6.90 5.21
CA SER A 285 -18.62 -5.97 4.12
C SER A 285 -17.53 -5.87 3.04
N LEU A 286 -16.34 -6.47 3.24
CA LEU A 286 -15.20 -6.37 2.33
C LEU A 286 -15.06 -7.60 1.42
N GLY A 287 -16.12 -7.99 0.73
CA GLY A 287 -16.09 -8.96 -0.35
C GLY A 287 -15.80 -8.33 -1.71
N THR A 288 -15.69 -9.15 -2.75
CA THR A 288 -15.45 -8.70 -4.13
C THR A 288 -16.50 -7.69 -4.60
N ALA A 289 -17.78 -7.91 -4.27
CA ALA A 289 -18.89 -7.04 -4.63
C ALA A 289 -18.75 -5.63 -4.00
N SER A 290 -18.21 -5.52 -2.79
CA SER A 290 -18.03 -4.23 -2.12
C SER A 290 -16.94 -3.36 -2.75
N LYS A 291 -16.10 -3.90 -3.64
CA LYS A 291 -15.18 -3.11 -4.49
C LYS A 291 -15.94 -2.16 -5.44
N LEU A 292 -17.23 -2.40 -5.66
CA LEU A 292 -18.12 -1.54 -6.46
C LEU A 292 -18.98 -0.63 -5.59
N ASN A 293 -18.92 -0.76 -4.26
CA ASN A 293 -19.76 -0.01 -3.35
C ASN A 293 -19.32 1.46 -3.24
N ARG A 294 -20.22 2.37 -3.61
CA ARG A 294 -20.01 3.83 -3.57
C ARG A 294 -20.83 4.50 -2.46
N ASP A 295 -21.27 3.74 -1.46
CA ASP A 295 -21.96 4.29 -0.29
C ASP A 295 -21.07 5.31 0.44
N PRO A 296 -21.58 6.53 0.74
CA PRO A 296 -20.76 7.58 1.34
C PRO A 296 -20.20 7.24 2.73
N ALA A 297 -20.96 6.49 3.55
CA ALA A 297 -20.48 6.08 4.88
C ALA A 297 -19.39 5.03 4.73
N PHE A 298 -19.59 4.04 3.86
CA PHE A 298 -18.59 3.01 3.57
C PHE A 298 -17.26 3.59 3.09
N LEU A 299 -17.29 4.57 2.18
CA LEU A 299 -16.07 5.21 1.68
C LEU A 299 -15.37 6.03 2.77
N ARG A 300 -16.13 6.80 3.58
CA ARG A 300 -15.56 7.54 4.72
C ARG A 300 -14.92 6.62 5.75
N ASP A 301 -15.56 5.49 6.07
CA ASP A 301 -15.03 4.50 7.01
C ASP A 301 -13.71 3.91 6.51
N LEU A 302 -13.59 3.65 5.19
CA LEU A 302 -12.35 3.18 4.59
C LEU A 302 -11.23 4.24 4.64
N ILE A 303 -11.54 5.52 4.38
CA ILE A 303 -10.58 6.62 4.48
C ILE A 303 -10.10 6.73 5.94
N ALA A 304 -11.02 6.80 6.90
CA ALA A 304 -10.66 6.90 8.33
C ALA A 304 -9.83 5.69 8.79
N HIS A 305 -10.14 4.49 8.29
CA HIS A 305 -9.33 3.31 8.58
C HIS A 305 -7.93 3.42 7.97
N GLY A 306 -7.80 3.96 6.75
CA GLY A 306 -6.51 4.23 6.12
C GLY A 306 -5.66 5.22 6.91
N GLU A 307 -6.25 6.32 7.39
CA GLU A 307 -5.57 7.30 8.24
C GLU A 307 -5.07 6.67 9.55
N ALA A 308 -5.90 5.85 10.20
CA ALA A 308 -5.49 5.14 11.40
C ALA A 308 -4.30 4.19 11.15
N ARG A 309 -4.30 3.48 9.99
CA ARG A 309 -3.17 2.62 9.60
C ARG A 309 -1.90 3.42 9.28
N ALA A 310 -2.03 4.59 8.66
CA ALA A 310 -0.90 5.50 8.44
C ALA A 310 -0.29 5.97 9.76
N ALA A 311 -1.11 6.37 10.74
CA ALA A 311 -0.63 6.78 12.06
C ALA A 311 0.15 5.66 12.78
N GLU A 312 -0.34 4.43 12.73
CA GLU A 312 0.39 3.27 13.29
C GLU A 312 1.69 2.98 12.56
N PHE A 313 1.67 3.10 11.24
CA PHE A 313 2.87 2.93 10.41
C PHE A 313 3.93 3.99 10.77
N LEU A 314 3.55 5.26 10.91
CA LEU A 314 4.43 6.36 11.30
C LEU A 314 4.96 6.18 12.72
N ALA A 315 4.11 5.77 13.68
CA ALA A 315 4.56 5.48 15.04
C ALA A 315 5.64 4.38 15.07
N ALA A 316 5.50 3.36 14.23
CA ALA A 316 6.50 2.32 14.13
C ALA A 316 7.80 2.82 13.46
N LEU A 317 7.72 3.74 12.48
CA LEU A 317 8.91 4.39 11.91
C LEU A 317 9.62 5.25 12.96
N ALA A 318 8.88 6.01 13.76
CA ALA A 318 9.42 6.81 14.86
C ALA A 318 10.16 5.94 15.90
N PHE A 319 9.56 4.79 16.26
CA PHE A 319 10.18 3.80 17.14
C PHE A 319 11.50 3.26 16.54
N GLU A 320 11.50 2.83 15.28
CA GLU A 320 12.69 2.33 14.60
C GLU A 320 13.79 3.40 14.51
N ALA A 321 13.42 4.64 14.20
CA ALA A 321 14.35 5.75 14.12
C ALA A 321 14.97 6.08 15.50
N ALA A 322 14.16 6.06 16.55
CA ALA A 322 14.64 6.25 17.91
C ALA A 322 15.61 5.14 18.33
N TRP A 323 15.26 3.90 18.00
CA TRP A 323 16.12 2.74 18.29
C TRP A 323 17.47 2.84 17.58
N ARG A 324 17.46 3.15 16.27
CA ARG A 324 18.70 3.31 15.47
C ARG A 324 19.59 4.43 15.98
N ARG A 325 19.03 5.52 16.50
CA ARG A 325 19.81 6.64 17.09
C ARG A 325 20.33 6.32 18.49
N GLY A 326 19.96 5.19 19.08
CA GLY A 326 20.30 4.88 20.47
C GLY A 326 19.60 5.80 21.50
N ASP A 327 18.51 6.47 21.11
CA ASP A 327 17.79 7.37 22.00
C ASP A 327 16.80 6.62 22.88
N ALA A 328 17.31 6.14 24.02
CA ALA A 328 16.51 5.39 24.98
C ALA A 328 15.25 6.16 25.48
N LYS A 329 15.33 7.49 25.56
CA LYS A 329 14.19 8.31 25.99
C LYS A 329 13.10 8.32 24.92
N ALA A 330 13.46 8.54 23.67
CA ALA A 330 12.54 8.52 22.54
C ALA A 330 11.95 7.10 22.33
N VAL A 331 12.76 6.04 22.41
CA VAL A 331 12.27 4.65 22.38
C VAL A 331 11.21 4.42 23.45
N LEU A 332 11.48 4.82 24.71
CA LEU A 332 10.53 4.64 25.81
C LEU A 332 9.26 5.48 25.66
N ALA A 333 9.34 6.63 25.01
CA ALA A 333 8.16 7.46 24.72
C ALA A 333 7.18 6.76 23.78
N CYS A 334 7.65 5.85 22.93
CA CYS A 334 6.82 5.06 22.03
C CYS A 334 6.01 3.95 22.75
N PHE A 335 6.38 3.57 23.99
CA PHE A 335 5.64 2.54 24.73
C PHE A 335 4.46 3.09 25.52
N ALA A 336 3.40 2.31 25.65
CA ALA A 336 2.33 2.52 26.61
C ALA A 336 2.86 2.32 28.04
N ASP A 337 2.16 2.88 29.05
CA ASP A 337 2.62 2.81 30.45
C ASP A 337 2.61 1.37 31.00
N ASP A 338 1.64 0.54 30.53
CA ASP A 338 1.41 -0.83 30.90
C ASP A 338 2.00 -1.85 29.89
N ALA A 339 2.82 -1.37 28.95
CA ALA A 339 3.38 -2.21 27.88
C ALA A 339 4.12 -3.44 28.41
N GLU A 340 4.11 -4.50 27.60
CA GLU A 340 4.85 -5.74 27.82
C GLU A 340 5.94 -5.94 26.77
N LEU A 341 7.15 -6.32 27.18
CA LEU A 341 8.23 -6.73 26.30
C LEU A 341 8.60 -8.17 26.63
N VAL A 342 8.55 -9.05 25.63
CA VAL A 342 8.97 -10.45 25.73
C VAL A 342 10.19 -10.66 24.85
N SER A 343 11.28 -11.14 25.43
CA SER A 343 12.51 -11.48 24.70
C SER A 343 12.75 -12.99 24.77
N ALA A 344 13.03 -13.58 23.60
CA ALA A 344 13.32 -15.00 23.42
C ALA A 344 14.52 -15.17 22.46
N PRO A 345 15.17 -16.34 22.44
CA PRO A 345 16.28 -16.57 21.52
C PRO A 345 15.93 -16.20 20.07
N PRO A 346 16.82 -15.62 19.30
CA PRO A 346 18.24 -15.39 19.56
C PRO A 346 18.60 -14.11 20.33
N PHE A 347 17.58 -13.35 20.77
CA PHE A 347 17.82 -12.11 21.52
C PHE A 347 18.29 -12.39 22.93
N PRO A 348 19.15 -11.51 23.52
CA PRO A 348 19.61 -11.65 24.88
C PRO A 348 18.50 -11.39 25.91
N ASP A 349 18.77 -11.76 27.19
CA ASP A 349 17.91 -11.50 28.34
C ASP A 349 16.47 -12.02 28.15
N GLN A 350 16.37 -13.36 28.05
CA GLN A 350 15.09 -14.04 27.88
C GLN A 350 14.14 -13.78 29.06
N GLY A 351 12.89 -13.46 28.75
CA GLY A 351 11.86 -13.26 29.74
C GLY A 351 10.78 -12.24 29.33
N SER A 352 9.88 -11.97 30.25
CA SER A 352 8.83 -10.96 30.11
C SER A 352 9.09 -9.80 31.07
N LEU A 353 8.98 -8.57 30.56
CA LEU A 353 9.13 -7.32 31.29
C LEU A 353 7.84 -6.53 31.14
N ARG A 354 7.34 -5.96 32.24
CA ARG A 354 6.12 -5.16 32.24
C ARG A 354 6.35 -3.74 32.74
N GLY A 355 5.70 -2.82 32.04
CA GLY A 355 5.71 -1.38 32.35
C GLY A 355 7.01 -0.68 31.96
N ARG A 356 6.89 0.62 31.72
CA ARG A 356 8.00 1.47 31.23
C ARG A 356 9.30 1.39 32.06
N SER A 357 9.20 1.18 33.38
CA SER A 357 10.38 1.13 34.24
C SER A 357 11.27 -0.08 33.95
N GLN A 358 10.68 -1.27 33.80
CA GLN A 358 11.41 -2.49 33.49
C GLN A 358 11.90 -2.50 32.03
N ILE A 359 11.03 -2.13 31.10
CA ILE A 359 11.36 -1.97 29.68
C ILE A 359 12.48 -0.94 29.52
N GLY A 360 12.47 0.15 30.28
CA GLY A 360 13.49 1.18 30.23
C GLY A 360 14.87 0.71 30.69
N ARG A 361 14.95 -0.20 31.63
CA ARG A 361 16.24 -0.82 32.00
C ARG A 361 16.78 -1.70 30.88
N PHE A 362 15.93 -2.52 30.30
CA PHE A 362 16.28 -3.37 29.16
C PHE A 362 16.75 -2.53 27.96
N VAL A 363 15.97 -1.52 27.55
CA VAL A 363 16.31 -0.65 26.42
C VAL A 363 17.65 0.06 26.65
N ARG A 364 17.88 0.66 27.81
CA ARG A 364 19.15 1.34 28.12
C ARG A 364 20.33 0.35 28.09
N GLN A 365 20.16 -0.82 28.69
CA GLN A 365 21.20 -1.85 28.70
C GLN A 365 21.57 -2.29 27.28
N HIS A 366 20.58 -2.51 26.42
CA HIS A 366 20.85 -3.02 25.07
C HIS A 366 21.38 -1.94 24.13
N LEU A 367 20.92 -0.69 24.24
CA LEU A 367 21.48 0.42 23.46
C LEU A 367 22.91 0.75 23.85
N THR A 368 23.29 0.54 25.13
CA THR A 368 24.69 0.73 25.58
C THR A 368 25.61 -0.42 25.25
N THR A 369 25.09 -1.62 25.02
CA THR A 369 25.90 -2.81 24.64
C THR A 369 26.08 -2.95 23.12
N GLY A 370 25.66 -1.97 22.34
CA GLY A 370 25.83 -1.96 20.88
C GLY A 370 25.02 -3.04 20.19
N LEU A 371 23.84 -3.40 20.71
CA LEU A 371 22.91 -4.27 19.98
C LEU A 371 22.22 -3.44 18.89
N HIS A 372 22.62 -3.66 17.65
CA HIS A 372 21.95 -3.13 16.49
C HIS A 372 20.86 -4.09 16.02
N VAL A 373 19.69 -3.55 15.76
CA VAL A 373 18.54 -4.29 15.22
C VAL A 373 18.07 -3.56 13.97
N ASP A 374 18.46 -4.09 12.81
CA ASP A 374 18.05 -3.53 11.53
C ASP A 374 16.80 -4.22 11.02
N PRO A 375 15.68 -3.47 10.85
CA PRO A 375 14.49 -4.02 10.23
C PRO A 375 14.72 -4.19 8.73
N THR A 376 14.64 -5.44 8.26
CA THR A 376 14.79 -5.77 6.84
C THR A 376 13.44 -5.84 6.12
N ARG A 377 12.36 -6.12 6.84
CA ARG A 377 11.00 -6.17 6.30
C ARG A 377 10.01 -5.78 7.38
N LYS A 378 9.04 -4.92 7.01
CA LYS A 378 7.97 -4.50 7.89
C LYS A 378 6.62 -4.80 7.27
N GLN A 379 5.73 -5.33 8.08
CA GLN A 379 4.34 -5.52 7.73
C GLN A 379 3.46 -4.94 8.82
N VAL A 380 2.56 -4.05 8.45
CA VAL A 380 1.55 -3.48 9.35
C VAL A 380 0.21 -4.13 9.03
N ALA A 381 -0.33 -4.88 9.96
CA ALA A 381 -1.63 -5.52 9.84
C ALA A 381 -2.43 -5.31 11.12
N ARG A 382 -3.60 -4.68 11.01
CA ARG A 382 -4.47 -4.34 12.14
C ARG A 382 -3.79 -3.38 13.12
N ASP A 383 -3.67 -3.81 14.37
CA ASP A 383 -2.98 -3.19 15.50
C ASP A 383 -1.57 -3.78 15.72
N ARG A 384 -1.09 -4.57 14.76
CA ARG A 384 0.15 -5.33 14.85
C ARG A 384 1.14 -4.94 13.78
N VAL A 385 2.36 -4.69 14.20
CA VAL A 385 3.50 -4.48 13.29
C VAL A 385 4.48 -5.60 13.47
N THR A 386 4.90 -6.21 12.36
CA THR A 386 5.89 -7.28 12.36
C THR A 386 7.11 -6.85 11.55
N TRP A 387 8.29 -7.03 12.11
CA TRP A 387 9.57 -6.83 11.43
C TRP A 387 10.30 -8.16 11.32
N THR A 388 10.94 -8.41 10.18
CA THR A 388 12.09 -9.28 10.13
C THR A 388 13.28 -8.41 10.50
N VAL A 389 14.10 -8.84 11.44
CA VAL A 389 15.19 -8.04 11.97
C VAL A 389 16.49 -8.83 11.89
N THR A 390 17.57 -8.14 11.57
CA THR A 390 18.92 -8.66 11.69
C THR A 390 19.55 -8.05 12.94
N ALA A 391 19.90 -8.87 13.90
CA ALA A 391 20.54 -8.45 15.13
C ALA A 391 22.04 -8.72 15.06
N PHE A 392 22.87 -7.72 15.35
CA PHE A 392 24.32 -7.88 15.49
C PHE A 392 24.84 -7.04 16.66
N ARG A 393 25.98 -7.47 17.23
CA ARG A 393 26.67 -6.76 18.31
C ARG A 393 27.91 -6.08 17.79
N ASP A 394 28.11 -4.82 18.18
CA ASP A 394 29.36 -4.13 17.97
C ASP A 394 30.51 -4.84 18.71
N GLY A 395 31.69 -4.94 18.07
CA GLY A 395 32.94 -5.45 18.68
C GLY A 395 33.18 -6.95 18.60
N ALA A 396 32.25 -7.74 18.06
CA ALA A 396 32.54 -9.12 17.70
C ALA A 396 33.17 -9.16 16.30
N ALA A 397 34.48 -9.10 16.19
CA ALA A 397 35.17 -9.34 14.91
C ALA A 397 34.74 -10.72 14.38
N GLY A 398 33.88 -10.76 13.38
CA GLY A 398 33.34 -11.98 12.78
C GLY A 398 32.02 -12.47 13.36
N GLY A 399 31.26 -11.66 14.09
CA GLY A 399 29.90 -12.02 14.54
C GLY A 399 28.95 -12.24 13.37
N VAL A 400 28.46 -13.47 13.20
CA VAL A 400 27.43 -13.79 12.19
C VAL A 400 26.14 -13.04 12.58
N PRO A 401 25.55 -12.25 11.67
CA PRO A 401 24.26 -11.63 11.92
C PRO A 401 23.20 -12.70 12.24
N VAL A 402 22.45 -12.50 13.30
CA VAL A 402 21.39 -13.44 13.69
C VAL A 402 20.07 -12.91 13.17
N LEU A 403 19.41 -13.70 12.34
CA LEU A 403 18.07 -13.41 11.88
C LEU A 403 17.07 -13.64 13.02
N GLY A 404 16.30 -12.59 13.32
CA GLY A 404 15.25 -12.62 14.31
C GLY A 404 13.94 -12.06 13.75
N ARG A 405 12.91 -12.15 14.57
CA ARG A 405 11.62 -11.52 14.32
C ARG A 405 11.26 -10.63 15.49
N ALA A 406 10.84 -9.42 15.20
CA ALA A 406 10.21 -8.53 16.16
C ALA A 406 8.75 -8.34 15.79
N GLU A 407 7.88 -8.36 16.78
CA GLU A 407 6.44 -8.17 16.61
C GLU A 407 5.95 -7.21 17.68
N ALA A 408 5.34 -6.09 17.27
CA ALA A 408 4.74 -5.13 18.17
C ALA A 408 3.24 -5.03 17.93
N GLU A 409 2.50 -4.89 19.02
CA GLU A 409 1.11 -4.47 19.01
C GLU A 409 1.06 -2.99 19.37
N LEU A 410 0.32 -2.20 18.58
CA LEU A 410 0.16 -0.78 18.82
C LEU A 410 -1.30 -0.48 19.15
N ARG A 411 -1.49 0.47 20.06
CA ARG A 411 -2.79 1.06 20.36
C ARG A 411 -2.59 2.56 20.52
N ASP A 412 -3.38 3.35 19.80
CA ASP A 412 -3.31 4.82 19.83
C ASP A 412 -1.88 5.36 19.59
N GLY A 413 -1.18 4.78 18.59
CA GLY A 413 0.18 5.13 18.21
C GLY A 413 1.26 4.73 19.23
N ARG A 414 0.93 3.91 20.23
CA ARG A 414 1.90 3.43 21.24
C ARG A 414 2.04 1.91 21.21
N VAL A 415 3.25 1.44 21.42
CA VAL A 415 3.57 0.02 21.56
C VAL A 415 3.01 -0.49 22.90
N THR A 416 2.06 -1.39 22.85
CA THR A 416 1.49 -2.07 24.04
C THR A 416 2.15 -3.43 24.29
N SER A 417 2.67 -4.06 23.26
CA SER A 417 3.41 -5.32 23.36
C SER A 417 4.55 -5.31 22.34
N LEU A 418 5.73 -5.76 22.74
CA LEU A 418 6.86 -6.01 21.86
C LEU A 418 7.42 -7.41 22.14
N ARG A 419 7.41 -8.26 21.13
CA ARG A 419 7.97 -9.62 21.19
C ARG A 419 9.20 -9.70 20.29
N LEU A 420 10.30 -10.15 20.87
CA LEU A 420 11.57 -10.40 20.17
C LEU A 420 11.86 -11.89 20.23
N GLY A 421 12.13 -12.53 19.08
CA GLY A 421 12.37 -13.98 19.02
C GLY A 421 12.92 -14.44 17.69
N GLY A 422 13.14 -15.76 17.55
CA GLY A 422 13.53 -16.37 16.29
C GLY A 422 12.39 -16.39 15.28
N SER A 423 12.74 -16.47 13.99
CA SER A 423 11.78 -16.82 12.95
C SER A 423 11.39 -18.28 13.12
N SER A 424 10.15 -18.54 13.50
CA SER A 424 9.56 -19.89 13.43
C SER A 424 9.38 -20.34 12.00
#